data_c915e3e5e4669aff400060db57bc1c33
#
_entry.id   c915e3e5e4669aff400060db57bc1c33
#
_cell.length_a   1.000
_cell.length_b   1.000
_cell.length_c   1.000
_cell.angle_alpha   90.00
_cell.angle_beta   90.00
_cell.angle_gamma   90.00
#
_symmetry.space_group_name_H-M   'P 1'
#
loop_
_entity.id
_entity.type
_entity.pdbx_description
1 polymer ?
#
loop_
_entity_poly.entity_id
_entity_poly.type
_entity_poly.pdbx_seq_one_letter_code
_entity_poly.pdbx_strand_id
1 'polypeptide(L)'
;MAVNINRRESAALINSLTAGVVPRIGLRHIAVGRQGEVNAFLQDLSTIEDGGAAFRFVCGQYGSGKSFLLQTIRNNAMERSFVVMDADLSPERRLTGTNGQGLSTYRELIQHLSTRTRPEGSALESILQKWIATMQATTAKEEGLQANDPQLVVAVSERIADILSELSEMAYGFAFANVIDAYWKGMKNGNDALKMSALRWLRGEFANKTEAKRELPVDSIIDDQNWYEFLKLFALFVKKAGYKGLLVFIDEGVNLYKINHKQARDSNYEKVLTVFNDTMQGKAEYIGVFMSGTPQFIYDERRGLFSYEALRSRLADNRFAIQGFVDFTSPVIKLNQLSSEEIYLLLERLCELHSSHYSYENTLGKDELTTFLNTVLGRLGADQLLTPREVTRDFLGLLNILHQNPGTTFDTLINEQGFKVQSAEKDPEQIDEETDNLFAEFDI
;
A
#
# COMPACT_ATOMS: atom_id res chain seq x y z
N MET A 1 17.77 25.85 -3.09
CA MET A 1 18.07 25.65 -1.65
C MET A 1 18.65 24.24 -1.49
N ALA A 2 19.78 24.05 -0.79
CA ALA A 2 20.36 22.72 -0.62
C ALA A 2 19.34 21.81 0.07
N VAL A 3 19.06 20.65 -0.53
CA VAL A 3 18.14 19.64 0.02
C VAL A 3 18.78 19.12 1.30
N ASN A 4 18.15 19.43 2.46
CA ASN A 4 18.60 18.89 3.72
C ASN A 4 18.10 17.45 3.86
N ILE A 5 18.81 16.52 3.24
CA ILE A 5 18.53 15.08 3.27
C ILE A 5 19.65 14.36 4.04
N ASN A 6 19.28 13.48 4.95
CA ASN A 6 20.30 12.68 5.62
C ASN A 6 20.90 11.61 4.68
N ARG A 7 22.14 11.19 4.96
CA ARG A 7 22.90 10.27 4.11
C ARG A 7 22.21 8.91 3.93
N ARG A 8 21.46 8.44 4.92
CA ARG A 8 20.72 7.17 4.84
C ARG A 8 19.54 7.27 3.86
N GLU A 9 18.77 8.36 3.93
CA GLU A 9 17.66 8.59 3.01
C GLU A 9 18.14 8.78 1.58
N SER A 10 19.20 9.59 1.36
CA SER A 10 19.72 9.81 0.00
C SER A 10 20.29 8.53 -0.62
N ALA A 11 21.01 7.71 0.15
CA ALA A 11 21.50 6.41 -0.31
C ALA A 11 20.34 5.46 -0.67
N ALA A 12 19.32 5.37 0.18
CA ALA A 12 18.15 4.54 -0.08
C ALA A 12 17.40 4.98 -1.35
N LEU A 13 17.21 6.30 -1.53
CA LEU A 13 16.60 6.86 -2.74
C LEU A 13 17.39 6.49 -4.00
N ILE A 14 18.69 6.84 -4.06
CA ILE A 14 19.52 6.61 -5.23
C ILE A 14 19.56 5.11 -5.57
N ASN A 15 19.82 4.26 -4.60
CA ASN A 15 19.90 2.81 -4.84
C ASN A 15 18.59 2.22 -5.36
N SER A 16 17.46 2.58 -4.74
CA SER A 16 16.15 2.07 -5.16
C SER A 16 15.77 2.58 -6.55
N LEU A 17 15.95 3.87 -6.81
CA LEU A 17 15.58 4.49 -8.09
C LEU A 17 16.46 3.99 -9.24
N THR A 18 17.77 3.80 -9.02
CA THR A 18 18.68 3.21 -10.01
C THR A 18 18.30 1.75 -10.32
N ALA A 19 17.82 1.02 -9.33
CA ALA A 19 17.29 -0.34 -9.52
C ALA A 19 15.87 -0.37 -10.11
N GLY A 20 15.23 0.78 -10.34
CA GLY A 20 13.87 0.87 -10.86
C GLY A 20 12.79 0.43 -9.87
N VAL A 21 13.07 0.41 -8.54
CA VAL A 21 12.10 0.07 -7.50
C VAL A 21 11.70 1.32 -6.70
N VAL A 22 10.50 1.27 -6.11
CA VAL A 22 9.99 2.39 -5.31
C VAL A 22 10.70 2.44 -3.95
N PRO A 23 11.32 3.58 -3.59
CA PRO A 23 11.94 3.74 -2.28
C PRO A 23 10.90 3.72 -1.16
N ARG A 24 11.24 3.16 0.00
CA ARG A 24 10.35 3.21 1.18
C ARG A 24 10.46 4.50 1.98
N ILE A 25 11.58 5.19 1.92
CA ILE A 25 11.87 6.42 2.66
C ILE A 25 12.36 7.53 1.73
N GLY A 26 12.21 8.79 2.16
CA GLY A 26 12.74 9.95 1.46
C GLY A 26 11.92 10.42 0.24
N LEU A 27 10.79 9.81 -0.10
CA LEU A 27 9.97 10.11 -1.28
C LEU A 27 9.63 11.59 -1.44
N ARG A 28 9.47 12.32 -0.32
CA ARG A 28 9.18 13.76 -0.30
C ARG A 28 10.21 14.62 -1.08
N HIS A 29 11.45 14.14 -1.18
CA HIS A 29 12.53 14.87 -1.84
C HIS A 29 12.45 14.81 -3.37
N ILE A 30 11.77 13.81 -3.92
CA ILE A 30 11.61 13.57 -5.35
C ILE A 30 10.15 13.62 -5.82
N ALA A 31 9.20 13.81 -4.92
CA ALA A 31 7.79 13.89 -5.26
C ALA A 31 7.51 15.13 -6.12
N VAL A 32 7.05 14.95 -7.35
CA VAL A 32 6.65 15.99 -8.28
C VAL A 32 5.27 15.71 -8.81
N GLY A 33 4.51 16.75 -9.09
CA GLY A 33 3.12 16.61 -9.50
C GLY A 33 2.26 15.95 -8.42
N ARG A 34 1.17 15.36 -8.79
CA ARG A 34 0.30 14.52 -7.92
C ARG A 34 -0.31 15.24 -6.70
N GLN A 35 -0.25 16.58 -6.64
CA GLN A 35 -0.77 17.31 -5.47
C GLN A 35 -2.28 17.10 -5.29
N GLY A 36 -3.03 17.02 -6.40
CA GLY A 36 -4.47 16.77 -6.39
C GLY A 36 -4.79 15.39 -5.83
N GLU A 37 -4.11 14.37 -6.33
CA GLU A 37 -4.25 12.97 -5.89
C GLU A 37 -3.87 12.84 -4.41
N VAL A 38 -2.72 13.38 -3.99
CA VAL A 38 -2.30 13.35 -2.58
C VAL A 38 -3.32 14.04 -1.69
N ASN A 39 -3.83 15.21 -2.07
CA ASN A 39 -4.84 15.93 -1.29
C ASN A 39 -6.14 15.13 -1.14
N ALA A 40 -6.58 14.41 -2.19
CA ALA A 40 -7.75 13.54 -2.11
C ALA A 40 -7.57 12.44 -1.05
N PHE A 41 -6.42 11.78 -1.03
CA PHE A 41 -6.11 10.79 0.00
C PHE A 41 -6.00 11.41 1.40
N LEU A 42 -5.43 12.60 1.53
CA LEU A 42 -5.36 13.30 2.83
C LEU A 42 -6.75 13.64 3.37
N GLN A 43 -7.72 13.89 2.49
CA GLN A 43 -9.12 14.07 2.82
C GLN A 43 -9.77 12.76 3.29
N ASP A 44 -9.48 11.65 2.59
CA ASP A 44 -9.89 10.31 3.01
C ASP A 44 -9.35 9.96 4.41
N LEU A 45 -8.07 10.29 4.71
CA LEU A 45 -7.51 10.09 6.04
C LEU A 45 -8.30 10.85 7.12
N SER A 46 -8.73 12.08 6.84
CA SER A 46 -9.55 12.84 7.78
C SER A 46 -10.92 12.17 8.00
N THR A 47 -11.57 11.70 6.95
CA THR A 47 -12.83 10.94 7.04
C THR A 47 -12.68 9.69 7.90
N ILE A 48 -11.57 8.94 7.73
CA ILE A 48 -11.30 7.71 8.50
C ILE A 48 -11.02 8.04 9.97
N GLU A 49 -10.26 9.11 10.25
CA GLU A 49 -9.98 9.56 11.62
C GLU A 49 -11.27 9.90 12.38
N ASP A 50 -12.27 10.47 11.69
CA ASP A 50 -13.56 10.85 12.24
C ASP A 50 -14.57 9.68 12.36
N GLY A 51 -14.13 8.45 12.08
CA GLY A 51 -14.96 7.25 12.23
C GLY A 51 -15.53 6.68 10.95
N GLY A 52 -15.33 7.36 9.82
CA GLY A 52 -15.75 6.87 8.52
C GLY A 52 -14.82 5.81 7.93
N ALA A 53 -15.07 5.49 6.67
CA ALA A 53 -14.23 4.61 5.87
C ALA A 53 -14.01 5.19 4.48
N ALA A 54 -12.97 4.74 3.80
CA ALA A 54 -12.67 5.15 2.43
C ALA A 54 -12.25 3.97 1.57
N PHE A 55 -12.64 4.01 0.29
CA PHE A 55 -12.19 3.05 -0.72
C PHE A 55 -11.74 3.81 -1.98
N ARG A 56 -10.54 3.48 -2.49
CA ARG A 56 -10.04 4.05 -3.74
C ARG A 56 -9.34 3.02 -4.59
N PHE A 57 -9.51 3.15 -5.91
CA PHE A 57 -8.63 2.58 -6.90
C PHE A 57 -7.64 3.63 -7.41
N VAL A 58 -6.36 3.28 -7.48
CA VAL A 58 -5.32 4.04 -8.18
C VAL A 58 -5.10 3.37 -9.53
N CYS A 59 -5.60 4.00 -10.58
CA CYS A 59 -5.55 3.48 -11.95
C CYS A 59 -4.45 4.18 -12.75
N GLY A 60 -3.57 3.43 -13.37
CA GLY A 60 -2.54 3.99 -14.25
C GLY A 60 -1.74 2.91 -14.94
N GLN A 61 -1.12 3.26 -16.07
CA GLN A 61 -0.25 2.36 -16.83
C GLN A 61 0.92 1.85 -15.97
N TYR A 62 1.56 0.80 -16.43
CA TYR A 62 2.78 0.31 -15.80
C TYR A 62 3.85 1.43 -15.76
N GLY A 63 4.53 1.60 -14.64
CA GLY A 63 5.54 2.67 -14.48
C GLY A 63 4.98 4.08 -14.26
N SER A 64 3.67 4.31 -14.25
CA SER A 64 3.04 5.63 -14.06
C SER A 64 3.19 6.23 -12.65
N GLY A 65 3.72 5.48 -11.70
CA GLY A 65 3.92 5.93 -10.32
C GLY A 65 2.81 5.52 -9.34
N LYS A 66 1.99 4.50 -9.64
CA LYS A 66 0.96 3.98 -8.72
C LYS A 66 1.54 3.62 -7.35
N SER A 67 2.53 2.72 -7.34
CA SER A 67 3.19 2.26 -6.11
C SER A 67 3.94 3.41 -5.40
N PHE A 68 4.46 4.38 -6.15
CA PHE A 68 5.06 5.59 -5.58
C PHE A 68 4.02 6.44 -4.84
N LEU A 69 2.85 6.65 -5.43
CA LEU A 69 1.75 7.37 -4.77
C LEU A 69 1.28 6.61 -3.52
N LEU A 70 1.00 5.30 -3.63
CA LEU A 70 0.57 4.49 -2.48
C LEU A 70 1.61 4.54 -1.35
N GLN A 71 2.90 4.42 -1.66
CA GLN A 71 3.96 4.52 -0.66
C GLN A 71 4.05 5.94 -0.04
N THR A 72 3.79 6.98 -0.83
CA THR A 72 3.74 8.36 -0.32
C THR A 72 2.59 8.54 0.67
N ILE A 73 1.41 8.03 0.35
CA ILE A 73 0.24 8.07 1.25
C ILE A 73 0.50 7.24 2.50
N ARG A 74 1.08 6.04 2.36
CA ARG A 74 1.49 5.17 3.47
C ARG A 74 2.37 5.90 4.47
N ASN A 75 3.40 6.61 4.00
CA ASN A 75 4.31 7.37 4.85
C ASN A 75 3.59 8.54 5.56
N ASN A 76 2.79 9.32 4.82
CA ASN A 76 1.98 10.40 5.40
C ASN A 76 1.01 9.89 6.48
N ALA A 77 0.39 8.74 6.26
CA ALA A 77 -0.53 8.13 7.21
C ALA A 77 0.18 7.71 8.51
N MET A 78 1.35 7.08 8.41
CA MET A 78 2.14 6.72 9.59
C MET A 78 2.57 7.93 10.40
N GLU A 79 2.95 9.03 9.74
CA GLU A 79 3.27 10.31 10.41
C GLU A 79 2.06 10.88 11.17
N ARG A 80 0.85 10.67 10.66
CA ARG A 80 -0.42 11.02 11.28
C ARG A 80 -0.93 10.00 12.31
N SER A 81 -0.10 9.02 12.67
CA SER A 81 -0.45 7.98 13.66
C SER A 81 -1.53 6.99 13.20
N PHE A 82 -1.66 6.74 11.90
CA PHE A 82 -2.39 5.58 11.40
C PHE A 82 -1.54 4.32 11.51
N VAL A 83 -2.20 3.18 11.62
CA VAL A 83 -1.61 1.87 11.37
C VAL A 83 -1.81 1.56 9.88
N VAL A 84 -0.79 1.03 9.24
CA VAL A 84 -0.85 0.71 7.81
C VAL A 84 -0.43 -0.73 7.57
N MET A 85 -0.97 -1.34 6.53
CA MET A 85 -0.58 -2.67 6.05
C MET A 85 -0.62 -2.69 4.52
N ASP A 86 0.27 -3.46 3.93
CA ASP A 86 0.37 -3.58 2.47
C ASP A 86 0.52 -5.03 2.02
N ALA A 87 -0.04 -5.34 0.86
CA ALA A 87 0.12 -6.63 0.18
C ALA A 87 0.09 -6.44 -1.33
N ASP A 88 0.96 -7.19 -2.03
CA ASP A 88 0.94 -7.31 -3.47
C ASP A 88 0.20 -8.59 -3.85
N LEU A 89 -0.83 -8.45 -4.69
CA LEU A 89 -1.54 -9.62 -5.21
C LEU A 89 -0.64 -10.44 -6.14
N SER A 90 -0.86 -11.74 -6.14
CA SER A 90 -0.15 -12.70 -6.98
C SER A 90 -1.05 -13.91 -7.26
N PRO A 91 -0.64 -14.89 -8.09
CA PRO A 91 -1.39 -16.12 -8.24
C PRO A 91 -1.70 -16.85 -6.93
N GLU A 92 -0.81 -16.75 -5.92
CA GLU A 92 -0.93 -17.37 -4.61
C GLU A 92 -1.62 -16.47 -3.58
N ARG A 93 -1.71 -15.18 -3.85
CA ARG A 93 -2.30 -14.14 -2.99
C ARG A 93 -3.43 -13.42 -3.72
N ARG A 94 -4.66 -13.86 -3.50
CA ARG A 94 -5.88 -13.28 -4.07
C ARG A 94 -6.79 -12.80 -2.95
N LEU A 95 -7.92 -12.20 -3.28
CA LEU A 95 -8.91 -11.80 -2.26
C LEU A 95 -9.74 -12.97 -1.76
N THR A 96 -9.90 -14.00 -2.59
CA THR A 96 -10.53 -15.27 -2.24
C THR A 96 -10.06 -16.39 -3.17
N GLY A 97 -10.17 -17.63 -2.70
CA GLY A 97 -9.81 -18.79 -3.49
C GLY A 97 -10.09 -20.10 -2.74
N THR A 98 -9.76 -21.23 -3.37
CA THR A 98 -10.00 -22.56 -2.79
C THR A 98 -8.80 -23.13 -2.03
N ASN A 99 -7.62 -22.52 -2.20
CA ASN A 99 -6.34 -23.03 -1.66
C ASN A 99 -5.72 -22.08 -0.65
N GLY A 100 -6.50 -21.33 0.11
CA GLY A 100 -5.99 -20.41 1.11
C GLY A 100 -5.40 -19.11 0.55
N GLN A 101 -5.80 -18.71 -0.68
CA GLN A 101 -5.23 -17.52 -1.33
C GLN A 101 -5.66 -16.21 -0.65
N GLY A 102 -6.89 -16.12 -0.14
CA GLY A 102 -7.35 -14.97 0.64
C GLY A 102 -6.67 -14.91 2.01
N LEU A 103 -6.49 -16.06 2.65
CA LEU A 103 -5.72 -16.17 3.89
C LEU A 103 -4.25 -15.79 3.67
N SER A 104 -3.67 -16.15 2.51
CA SER A 104 -2.30 -15.75 2.16
C SER A 104 -2.17 -14.23 2.02
N THR A 105 -3.17 -13.56 1.42
CA THR A 105 -3.22 -12.08 1.35
C THR A 105 -3.34 -11.48 2.75
N TYR A 106 -4.18 -12.04 3.62
CA TYR A 106 -4.29 -11.59 5.01
C TYR A 106 -2.97 -11.72 5.77
N ARG A 107 -2.28 -12.85 5.63
CA ARG A 107 -0.98 -13.08 6.27
C ARG A 107 0.07 -12.08 5.83
N GLU A 108 0.11 -11.76 4.53
CA GLU A 108 0.98 -10.72 3.98
C GLU A 108 0.65 -9.36 4.59
N LEU A 109 -0.62 -8.97 4.63
CA LEU A 109 -1.07 -7.73 5.26
C LEU A 109 -0.63 -7.62 6.72
N ILE A 110 -0.80 -8.68 7.52
CA ILE A 110 -0.39 -8.70 8.93
C ILE A 110 1.14 -8.70 9.08
N GLN A 111 1.87 -9.35 8.19
CA GLN A 111 3.34 -9.33 8.20
C GLN A 111 3.86 -7.91 7.92
N HIS A 112 3.23 -7.18 7.00
CA HIS A 112 3.58 -5.81 6.65
C HIS A 112 2.86 -4.75 7.52
N LEU A 113 2.17 -5.19 8.58
CA LEU A 113 1.55 -4.27 9.53
C LEU A 113 2.60 -3.33 10.12
N SER A 114 2.42 -2.03 9.91
CA SER A 114 3.43 -1.02 10.18
C SER A 114 2.86 0.16 10.97
N THR A 115 3.72 0.80 11.72
CA THR A 115 3.46 2.04 12.46
C THR A 115 4.63 3.00 12.27
N ARG A 116 4.49 4.25 12.71
CA ARG A 116 5.58 5.22 12.68
C ARG A 116 6.86 4.71 13.38
N THR A 117 6.72 3.94 14.46
CA THR A 117 7.86 3.40 15.22
C THR A 117 8.41 2.10 14.64
N ARG A 118 7.62 1.41 13.81
CA ARG A 118 7.98 0.18 13.08
C ARG A 118 7.52 0.28 11.62
N PRO A 119 8.19 1.08 10.79
CA PRO A 119 7.76 1.31 9.41
C PRO A 119 8.01 0.13 8.47
N GLU A 120 8.88 -0.81 8.85
CA GLU A 120 9.29 -1.95 8.03
C GLU A 120 8.37 -3.18 8.17
N GLY A 121 7.31 -3.09 8.99
CA GLY A 121 6.39 -4.21 9.21
C GLY A 121 6.51 -4.86 10.58
N SER A 122 5.80 -5.98 10.75
CA SER A 122 5.79 -6.79 11.98
C SER A 122 5.41 -6.01 13.25
N ALA A 123 4.54 -5.01 13.13
CA ALA A 123 4.16 -4.14 14.24
C ALA A 123 3.08 -4.73 15.18
N LEU A 124 2.50 -5.91 14.86
CA LEU A 124 1.36 -6.47 15.61
C LEU A 124 1.62 -6.54 17.11
N GLU A 125 2.71 -7.18 17.52
CA GLU A 125 3.03 -7.32 18.95
C GLU A 125 3.31 -5.97 19.60
N SER A 126 3.98 -5.06 18.93
CA SER A 126 4.26 -3.72 19.47
C SER A 126 2.99 -2.86 19.63
N ILE A 127 1.98 -3.07 18.79
CA ILE A 127 0.66 -2.41 18.93
C ILE A 127 -0.05 -2.93 20.18
N LEU A 128 -0.08 -4.24 20.39
CA LEU A 128 -0.67 -4.87 21.57
C LEU A 128 0.02 -4.43 22.86
N GLN A 129 1.36 -4.45 22.89
CA GLN A 129 2.16 -4.02 24.05
C GLN A 129 1.93 -2.54 24.37
N LYS A 130 1.93 -1.67 23.35
CA LYS A 130 1.66 -0.24 23.54
C LYS A 130 0.25 0.00 24.09
N TRP A 131 -0.75 -0.70 23.54
CA TRP A 131 -2.13 -0.61 24.01
C TRP A 131 -2.24 -0.99 25.49
N ILE A 132 -1.68 -2.15 25.89
CA ILE A 132 -1.68 -2.59 27.28
C ILE A 132 -0.95 -1.60 28.19
N ALA A 133 0.22 -1.11 27.78
CA ALA A 133 0.95 -0.11 28.55
C ALA A 133 0.14 1.20 28.71
N THR A 134 -0.60 1.61 27.69
CA THR A 134 -1.50 2.76 27.76
C THR A 134 -2.65 2.49 28.73
N MET A 135 -3.25 1.31 28.72
CA MET A 135 -4.30 0.92 29.67
C MET A 135 -3.78 0.97 31.11
N GLN A 136 -2.61 0.38 31.37
CA GLN A 136 -1.97 0.41 32.67
C GLN A 136 -1.70 1.85 33.16
N ALA A 137 -1.11 2.69 32.31
CA ALA A 137 -0.79 4.07 32.67
C ALA A 137 -2.04 4.92 32.94
N THR A 138 -3.09 4.73 32.10
CA THR A 138 -4.34 5.47 32.26
C THR A 138 -5.09 5.06 33.51
N THR A 139 -5.25 3.74 33.74
CA THR A 139 -5.92 3.20 34.94
C THR A 139 -5.18 3.58 36.23
N ALA A 140 -3.85 3.48 36.25
CA ALA A 140 -3.04 3.91 37.38
C ALA A 140 -3.27 5.38 37.75
N LYS A 141 -3.35 6.24 36.73
CA LYS A 141 -3.58 7.68 36.93
C LYS A 141 -5.00 7.98 37.41
N GLU A 142 -6.00 7.34 36.83
CA GLU A 142 -7.42 7.58 37.14
C GLU A 142 -7.79 7.07 38.53
N GLU A 143 -7.24 5.93 38.95
CA GLU A 143 -7.53 5.30 40.24
C GLU A 143 -6.50 5.67 41.33
N GLY A 144 -5.45 6.43 40.99
CA GLY A 144 -4.41 6.83 41.92
C GLY A 144 -3.52 5.69 42.43
N LEU A 145 -3.42 4.60 41.64
CA LEU A 145 -2.67 3.39 41.99
C LEU A 145 -1.20 3.50 41.57
N GLN A 146 -0.32 2.84 42.33
CA GLN A 146 1.09 2.73 41.95
C GLN A 146 1.31 1.59 40.96
N ALA A 147 2.38 1.65 40.15
CA ALA A 147 2.67 0.67 39.10
C ALA A 147 2.87 -0.77 39.64
N ASN A 148 3.23 -0.94 40.91
CA ASN A 148 3.41 -2.24 41.58
C ASN A 148 2.21 -2.65 42.46
N ASP A 149 1.12 -1.91 42.42
CA ASP A 149 -0.08 -2.24 43.19
C ASP A 149 -0.81 -3.45 42.58
N PRO A 150 -1.07 -4.54 43.33
CA PRO A 150 -1.84 -5.67 42.83
C PRO A 150 -3.24 -5.29 42.33
N GLN A 151 -3.86 -4.26 42.90
CA GLN A 151 -5.18 -3.76 42.50
C GLN A 151 -5.14 -3.18 41.07
N LEU A 152 -4.00 -2.62 40.63
CA LEU A 152 -3.85 -2.12 39.26
C LEU A 152 -4.06 -3.23 38.22
N VAL A 153 -3.56 -4.44 38.48
CA VAL A 153 -3.73 -5.56 37.54
C VAL A 153 -5.21 -5.96 37.40
N VAL A 154 -5.98 -5.87 38.50
CA VAL A 154 -7.43 -6.15 38.49
C VAL A 154 -8.16 -5.08 37.69
N ALA A 155 -7.96 -3.82 38.04
CA ALA A 155 -8.59 -2.67 37.37
C ALA A 155 -8.27 -2.62 35.86
N VAL A 156 -7.02 -2.87 35.47
CA VAL A 156 -6.63 -3.00 34.06
C VAL A 156 -7.33 -4.15 33.37
N SER A 157 -7.49 -5.31 34.04
CA SER A 157 -8.19 -6.46 33.45
C SER A 157 -9.67 -6.16 33.22
N GLU A 158 -10.32 -5.47 34.13
CA GLU A 158 -11.72 -5.04 34.00
C GLU A 158 -11.88 -4.05 32.85
N ARG A 159 -11.02 -3.04 32.78
CA ARG A 159 -11.03 -2.07 31.68
C ARG A 159 -10.77 -2.69 30.30
N ILE A 160 -9.87 -3.66 30.22
CA ILE A 160 -9.64 -4.44 28.99
C ILE A 160 -10.89 -5.22 28.61
N ALA A 161 -11.54 -5.88 29.57
CA ALA A 161 -12.78 -6.64 29.35
C ALA A 161 -13.91 -5.74 28.83
N ASP A 162 -14.07 -4.54 29.38
CA ASP A 162 -15.07 -3.57 28.93
C ASP A 162 -14.84 -3.15 27.47
N ILE A 163 -13.59 -2.80 27.11
CA ILE A 163 -13.25 -2.44 25.73
C ILE A 163 -13.49 -3.62 24.77
N LEU A 164 -13.13 -4.82 25.17
CA LEU A 164 -13.30 -6.01 24.35
C LEU A 164 -14.76 -6.43 24.21
N SER A 165 -15.61 -6.11 25.19
CA SER A 165 -17.05 -6.41 25.13
C SER A 165 -17.73 -5.67 23.96
N GLU A 166 -17.33 -4.40 23.70
CA GLU A 166 -17.83 -3.63 22.56
C GLU A 166 -17.50 -4.29 21.20
N LEU A 167 -16.29 -4.86 21.08
CA LEU A 167 -15.88 -5.58 19.86
C LEU A 167 -16.61 -6.90 19.69
N SER A 168 -17.07 -7.51 20.80
CA SER A 168 -17.72 -8.83 20.79
C SER A 168 -19.09 -8.82 20.09
N GLU A 169 -19.72 -7.67 19.92
CA GLU A 169 -21.00 -7.53 19.23
C GLU A 169 -20.89 -7.67 17.70
N MET A 170 -19.68 -7.53 17.15
CA MET A 170 -19.45 -7.68 15.73
C MET A 170 -19.33 -9.15 15.31
N ALA A 171 -19.48 -9.40 14.01
CA ALA A 171 -19.18 -10.71 13.41
C ALA A 171 -17.76 -11.14 13.77
N TYR A 172 -17.61 -12.35 14.32
CA TYR A 172 -16.35 -12.90 14.87
C TYR A 172 -15.73 -12.11 16.03
N GLY A 173 -16.38 -11.07 16.53
CA GLY A 173 -15.88 -10.19 17.58
C GLY A 173 -15.56 -10.92 18.87
N PHE A 174 -16.40 -11.90 19.28
CA PHE A 174 -16.18 -12.70 20.46
C PHE A 174 -14.86 -13.51 20.41
N ALA A 175 -14.57 -14.16 19.28
CA ALA A 175 -13.30 -14.88 19.12
C ALA A 175 -12.10 -13.94 19.15
N PHE A 176 -12.21 -12.77 18.46
CA PHE A 176 -11.16 -11.75 18.45
C PHE A 176 -10.90 -11.22 19.87
N ALA A 177 -11.94 -10.86 20.62
CA ALA A 177 -11.84 -10.37 21.98
C ALA A 177 -11.16 -11.40 22.91
N ASN A 178 -11.55 -12.67 22.81
CA ASN A 178 -10.95 -13.76 23.59
C ASN A 178 -9.44 -13.93 23.30
N VAL A 179 -9.02 -13.72 22.05
CA VAL A 179 -7.60 -13.81 21.67
C VAL A 179 -6.80 -12.64 22.25
N ILE A 180 -7.34 -11.42 22.20
CA ILE A 180 -6.69 -10.24 22.82
C ILE A 180 -6.61 -10.42 24.34
N ASP A 181 -7.67 -10.91 24.98
CA ASP A 181 -7.66 -11.22 26.41
C ASP A 181 -6.65 -12.33 26.75
N ALA A 182 -6.56 -13.38 25.93
CA ALA A 182 -5.55 -14.42 26.08
C ALA A 182 -4.12 -13.87 25.99
N TYR A 183 -3.87 -12.93 25.05
CA TYR A 183 -2.59 -12.24 24.98
C TYR A 183 -2.28 -11.46 26.27
N TRP A 184 -3.27 -10.70 26.81
CA TRP A 184 -3.14 -10.00 28.07
C TRP A 184 -2.86 -10.96 29.24
N LYS A 185 -3.63 -12.04 29.35
CA LYS A 185 -3.45 -13.08 30.40
C LYS A 185 -2.06 -13.73 30.29
N GLY A 186 -1.60 -14.01 29.07
CA GLY A 186 -0.25 -14.53 28.83
C GLY A 186 0.83 -13.57 29.32
N MET A 187 0.68 -12.29 29.00
CA MET A 187 1.65 -11.25 29.39
C MET A 187 1.69 -11.08 30.92
N LYS A 188 0.55 -10.89 31.58
CA LYS A 188 0.51 -10.63 33.02
C LYS A 188 0.97 -11.79 33.88
N ASN A 189 0.78 -13.04 33.40
CA ASN A 189 1.10 -14.26 34.15
C ASN A 189 2.45 -14.85 33.75
N GLY A 190 3.22 -14.21 32.83
CA GLY A 190 4.48 -14.73 32.30
C GLY A 190 4.30 -16.03 31.50
N ASN A 191 3.11 -16.26 30.92
CA ASN A 191 2.81 -17.44 30.09
C ASN A 191 3.09 -17.11 28.61
N ASP A 192 4.35 -17.28 28.20
CA ASP A 192 4.77 -17.01 26.83
C ASP A 192 4.08 -17.93 25.80
N ALA A 193 3.75 -19.16 26.17
CA ALA A 193 3.03 -20.09 25.28
C ALA A 193 1.66 -19.53 24.90
N LEU A 194 0.89 -19.06 25.88
CA LEU A 194 -0.43 -18.46 25.65
C LEU A 194 -0.34 -17.17 24.82
N LYS A 195 0.66 -16.32 25.14
CA LYS A 195 0.93 -15.10 24.37
C LYS A 195 1.25 -15.41 22.90
N MET A 196 2.10 -16.39 22.65
CA MET A 196 2.47 -16.82 21.30
C MET A 196 1.30 -17.43 20.54
N SER A 197 0.45 -18.25 21.20
CA SER A 197 -0.76 -18.79 20.58
C SER A 197 -1.72 -17.68 20.15
N ALA A 198 -1.88 -16.64 20.96
CA ALA A 198 -2.70 -15.47 20.60
C ALA A 198 -2.12 -14.74 19.36
N LEU A 199 -0.81 -14.51 19.29
CA LEU A 199 -0.16 -13.91 18.12
C LEU A 199 -0.28 -14.79 16.87
N ARG A 200 -0.11 -16.11 16.98
CA ARG A 200 -0.31 -17.07 15.88
C ARG A 200 -1.73 -16.98 15.33
N TRP A 201 -2.72 -16.89 16.21
CA TRP A 201 -4.11 -16.78 15.79
C TRP A 201 -4.36 -15.47 15.03
N LEU A 202 -3.91 -14.33 15.54
CA LEU A 202 -4.03 -13.03 14.89
C LEU A 202 -3.29 -12.95 13.54
N ARG A 203 -2.25 -13.76 13.35
CA ARG A 203 -1.53 -13.90 12.07
C ARG A 203 -2.20 -14.87 11.10
N GLY A 204 -3.28 -15.54 11.50
CA GLY A 204 -3.94 -16.55 10.67
C GLY A 204 -3.10 -17.83 10.48
N GLU A 205 -2.27 -18.20 11.46
CA GLU A 205 -1.29 -19.31 11.34
C GLU A 205 -1.84 -20.66 11.80
N PHE A 206 -3.04 -20.72 12.38
CA PHE A 206 -3.67 -22.00 12.73
C PHE A 206 -4.22 -22.71 11.49
N ALA A 207 -3.92 -24.01 11.37
CA ALA A 207 -4.34 -24.81 10.22
C ALA A 207 -5.84 -25.17 10.29
N ASN A 208 -6.37 -25.34 11.49
CA ASN A 208 -7.78 -25.70 11.70
C ASN A 208 -8.29 -25.26 13.08
N LYS A 209 -9.63 -25.26 13.21
CA LYS A 209 -10.32 -24.86 14.45
C LYS A 209 -10.00 -25.76 15.65
N THR A 210 -9.74 -27.04 15.43
CA THR A 210 -9.43 -27.98 16.51
C THR A 210 -8.09 -27.67 17.17
N GLU A 211 -7.08 -27.32 16.36
CA GLU A 211 -5.78 -26.86 16.87
C GLU A 211 -5.94 -25.57 17.69
N ALA A 212 -6.65 -24.58 17.13
CA ALA A 212 -6.87 -23.30 17.83
C ALA A 212 -7.60 -23.48 19.18
N LYS A 213 -8.65 -24.33 19.23
CA LYS A 213 -9.42 -24.61 20.46
C LYS A 213 -8.61 -25.28 21.58
N ARG A 214 -7.53 -25.98 21.25
CA ARG A 214 -6.63 -26.57 22.25
C ARG A 214 -5.77 -25.54 22.96
N GLU A 215 -5.44 -24.47 22.28
CA GLU A 215 -4.51 -23.45 22.77
C GLU A 215 -5.23 -22.18 23.25
N LEU A 216 -6.41 -21.88 22.69
CA LEU A 216 -7.14 -20.63 22.91
C LEU A 216 -8.65 -20.89 23.10
N PRO A 217 -9.36 -20.06 23.87
CA PRO A 217 -10.81 -20.14 24.02
C PRO A 217 -11.55 -19.55 22.81
N VAL A 218 -11.36 -20.14 21.63
CA VAL A 218 -11.94 -19.68 20.36
C VAL A 218 -12.73 -20.78 19.67
N ASP A 219 -13.73 -20.39 18.88
CA ASP A 219 -14.57 -21.27 18.06
C ASP A 219 -14.34 -21.11 16.56
N SER A 220 -13.52 -20.14 16.18
CA SER A 220 -13.21 -19.80 14.81
C SER A 220 -11.72 -19.54 14.61
N ILE A 221 -11.29 -19.60 13.35
CA ILE A 221 -9.96 -19.18 12.91
C ILE A 221 -10.13 -18.21 11.75
N ILE A 222 -9.08 -17.47 11.44
CA ILE A 222 -9.03 -16.62 10.25
C ILE A 222 -8.80 -17.50 9.03
N ASP A 223 -9.66 -17.37 8.02
CA ASP A 223 -9.67 -18.16 6.79
C ASP A 223 -10.00 -17.31 5.54
N ASP A 224 -10.07 -17.96 4.36
CA ASP A 224 -10.37 -17.33 3.09
C ASP A 224 -11.71 -16.58 3.04
N GLN A 225 -12.68 -16.97 3.88
CA GLN A 225 -14.02 -16.39 3.85
C GLN A 225 -14.13 -15.15 4.75
N ASN A 226 -13.47 -15.18 5.89
CA ASN A 226 -13.71 -14.24 6.99
C ASN A 226 -12.58 -13.23 7.24
N TRP A 227 -11.44 -13.31 6.56
CA TRP A 227 -10.29 -12.44 6.80
C TRP A 227 -10.62 -10.94 6.75
N TYR A 228 -11.55 -10.53 5.89
CA TYR A 228 -11.95 -9.13 5.80
C TYR A 228 -12.75 -8.68 7.04
N GLU A 229 -13.58 -9.54 7.61
CA GLU A 229 -14.27 -9.24 8.86
C GLU A 229 -13.26 -8.98 9.99
N PHE A 230 -12.18 -9.76 10.04
CA PHE A 230 -11.11 -9.54 11.00
C PHE A 230 -10.32 -8.25 10.74
N LEU A 231 -10.20 -7.78 9.51
CA LEU A 231 -9.63 -6.44 9.24
C LEU A 231 -10.52 -5.32 9.79
N LYS A 232 -11.84 -5.44 9.70
CA LYS A 232 -12.77 -4.47 10.30
C LYS A 232 -12.64 -4.44 11.83
N LEU A 233 -12.60 -5.61 12.46
CA LEU A 233 -12.35 -5.73 13.92
C LEU A 233 -11.00 -5.12 14.30
N PHE A 234 -9.97 -5.37 13.49
CA PHE A 234 -8.64 -4.85 13.75
C PHE A 234 -8.59 -3.32 13.59
N ALA A 235 -9.34 -2.74 12.66
CA ALA A 235 -9.47 -1.29 12.51
C ALA A 235 -10.05 -0.63 13.77
N LEU A 236 -11.13 -1.20 14.32
CA LEU A 236 -11.69 -0.73 15.58
C LEU A 236 -10.73 -0.92 16.76
N PHE A 237 -10.03 -2.05 16.82
CA PHE A 237 -9.06 -2.32 17.87
C PHE A 237 -7.91 -1.29 17.84
N VAL A 238 -7.33 -0.98 16.67
CA VAL A 238 -6.23 0.00 16.59
C VAL A 238 -6.71 1.41 16.97
N LYS A 239 -7.98 1.75 16.71
CA LYS A 239 -8.58 3.00 17.22
C LYS A 239 -8.62 3.00 18.75
N LYS A 240 -9.07 1.92 19.37
CA LYS A 240 -9.04 1.73 20.84
C LYS A 240 -7.60 1.73 21.39
N ALA A 241 -6.62 1.30 20.58
CA ALA A 241 -5.20 1.36 20.91
C ALA A 241 -4.56 2.76 20.76
N GLY A 242 -5.37 3.78 20.44
CA GLY A 242 -4.95 5.19 20.36
C GLY A 242 -4.34 5.59 19.01
N TYR A 243 -4.54 4.79 17.97
CA TYR A 243 -4.22 5.18 16.59
C TYR A 243 -5.42 5.88 15.92
N LYS A 244 -5.22 6.48 14.77
CA LYS A 244 -6.27 7.21 14.03
C LYS A 244 -7.17 6.31 13.21
N GLY A 245 -6.68 5.15 12.79
CA GLY A 245 -7.38 4.15 12.00
C GLY A 245 -6.40 3.20 11.35
N LEU A 246 -6.92 2.32 10.50
CA LEU A 246 -6.20 1.30 9.74
C LEU A 246 -6.28 1.61 8.25
N LEU A 247 -5.14 1.58 7.56
CA LEU A 247 -5.09 1.66 6.11
C LEU A 247 -4.55 0.37 5.51
N VAL A 248 -5.25 -0.14 4.52
CA VAL A 248 -4.94 -1.36 3.79
C VAL A 248 -4.60 -0.99 2.35
N PHE A 249 -3.36 -1.23 1.96
CA PHE A 249 -2.88 -1.02 0.59
C PHE A 249 -2.76 -2.36 -0.12
N ILE A 250 -3.41 -2.49 -1.27
CA ILE A 250 -3.39 -3.70 -2.10
C ILE A 250 -2.88 -3.30 -3.48
N ASP A 251 -1.66 -3.67 -3.80
CA ASP A 251 -1.06 -3.39 -5.11
C ASP A 251 -1.20 -4.62 -6.04
N GLU A 252 -0.82 -4.46 -7.30
CA GLU A 252 -0.84 -5.48 -8.35
C GLU A 252 -2.23 -6.10 -8.57
N GLY A 253 -3.29 -5.27 -8.57
CA GLY A 253 -4.67 -5.69 -8.85
C GLY A 253 -4.84 -6.40 -10.19
N VAL A 254 -3.94 -6.17 -11.14
CA VAL A 254 -3.86 -6.87 -12.43
C VAL A 254 -3.81 -8.40 -12.27
N ASN A 255 -3.30 -8.92 -11.16
CA ASN A 255 -3.30 -10.36 -10.90
C ASN A 255 -4.70 -10.95 -10.73
N LEU A 256 -5.71 -10.14 -10.41
CA LEU A 256 -7.11 -10.58 -10.46
C LEU A 256 -7.64 -10.64 -11.88
N TYR A 257 -7.23 -9.70 -12.75
CA TYR A 257 -7.55 -9.71 -14.18
C TYR A 257 -6.99 -10.95 -14.88
N LYS A 258 -5.77 -11.37 -14.51
CA LYS A 258 -5.07 -12.55 -15.07
C LYS A 258 -5.68 -13.90 -14.67
N ILE A 259 -6.66 -13.94 -13.77
CA ILE A 259 -7.34 -15.20 -13.40
C ILE A 259 -8.10 -15.73 -14.62
N ASN A 260 -7.66 -16.86 -15.20
CA ASN A 260 -8.26 -17.43 -16.40
C ASN A 260 -9.68 -17.95 -16.15
N HIS A 261 -9.90 -18.64 -15.03
CA HIS A 261 -11.20 -19.21 -14.71
C HIS A 261 -12.21 -18.13 -14.31
N LYS A 262 -13.23 -17.90 -15.16
CA LYS A 262 -14.22 -16.81 -14.98
C LYS A 262 -14.86 -16.82 -13.59
N GLN A 263 -15.34 -17.98 -13.11
CA GLN A 263 -16.02 -18.05 -11.79
C GLN A 263 -15.08 -17.65 -10.65
N ALA A 264 -13.81 -18.05 -10.69
CA ALA A 264 -12.83 -17.66 -9.69
C ALA A 264 -12.54 -16.15 -9.75
N ARG A 265 -12.49 -15.58 -10.96
CA ARG A 265 -12.34 -14.13 -11.16
C ARG A 265 -13.54 -13.36 -10.63
N ASP A 266 -14.75 -13.79 -10.98
CA ASP A 266 -15.99 -13.18 -10.51
C ASP A 266 -16.12 -13.23 -8.99
N SER A 267 -15.72 -14.32 -8.33
CA SER A 267 -15.68 -14.41 -6.86
C SER A 267 -14.73 -13.38 -6.22
N ASN A 268 -13.57 -13.12 -6.86
CA ASN A 268 -12.67 -12.06 -6.40
C ASN A 268 -13.27 -10.66 -6.62
N TYR A 269 -13.97 -10.43 -7.72
CA TYR A 269 -14.66 -9.16 -7.98
C TYR A 269 -15.84 -8.93 -7.02
N GLU A 270 -16.56 -10.00 -6.66
CA GLU A 270 -17.58 -9.94 -5.61
C GLU A 270 -16.97 -9.56 -4.25
N LYS A 271 -15.78 -10.06 -3.91
CA LYS A 271 -15.07 -9.64 -2.70
C LYS A 271 -14.69 -8.15 -2.75
N VAL A 272 -14.20 -7.65 -3.89
CA VAL A 272 -13.97 -6.21 -4.10
C VAL A 272 -15.26 -5.41 -3.89
N LEU A 273 -16.37 -5.86 -4.48
CA LEU A 273 -17.68 -5.22 -4.31
C LEU A 273 -18.14 -5.20 -2.86
N THR A 274 -17.93 -6.29 -2.11
CA THR A 274 -18.25 -6.36 -0.68
C THR A 274 -17.47 -5.31 0.11
N VAL A 275 -16.15 -5.24 -0.08
CA VAL A 275 -15.30 -4.23 0.58
C VAL A 275 -15.74 -2.82 0.22
N PHE A 276 -15.99 -2.55 -1.07
CA PHE A 276 -16.49 -1.26 -1.55
C PHE A 276 -17.82 -0.87 -0.89
N ASN A 277 -18.79 -1.78 -0.91
CA ASN A 277 -20.11 -1.50 -0.33
C ASN A 277 -20.02 -1.26 1.19
N ASP A 278 -19.26 -2.05 1.93
CA ASP A 278 -19.12 -1.89 3.38
C ASP A 278 -18.50 -0.54 3.74
N THR A 279 -17.50 -0.10 2.99
CA THR A 279 -16.87 1.21 3.21
C THR A 279 -17.82 2.37 2.85
N MET A 280 -18.58 2.26 1.75
CA MET A 280 -19.48 3.33 1.29
C MET A 280 -20.81 3.39 2.05
N GLN A 281 -21.22 2.29 2.70
CA GLN A 281 -22.49 2.19 3.42
C GLN A 281 -22.34 2.35 4.95
N GLY A 282 -21.14 2.66 5.44
CA GLY A 282 -20.88 2.82 6.88
C GLY A 282 -20.92 1.52 7.68
N LYS A 283 -20.70 0.36 7.03
CA LYS A 283 -20.56 -0.95 7.70
C LYS A 283 -19.14 -1.25 8.12
N ALA A 284 -18.21 -0.43 7.68
CA ALA A 284 -16.81 -0.45 8.08
C ALA A 284 -16.47 0.93 8.65
N GLU A 285 -15.72 0.96 9.74
CA GLU A 285 -15.34 2.16 10.45
C GLU A 285 -13.83 2.21 10.66
N TYR A 286 -13.26 3.40 10.67
CA TYR A 286 -11.82 3.66 10.90
C TYR A 286 -10.90 2.89 9.96
N ILE A 287 -11.35 2.56 8.75
CA ILE A 287 -10.59 1.80 7.76
C ILE A 287 -10.55 2.49 6.40
N GLY A 288 -9.38 2.50 5.77
CA GLY A 288 -9.22 2.83 4.36
C GLY A 288 -8.69 1.65 3.58
N VAL A 289 -9.28 1.33 2.43
CA VAL A 289 -8.80 0.29 1.53
C VAL A 289 -8.44 0.92 0.19
N PHE A 290 -7.17 0.85 -0.19
CA PHE A 290 -6.64 1.46 -1.39
C PHE A 290 -6.02 0.39 -2.28
N MET A 291 -6.57 0.22 -3.47
CA MET A 291 -6.10 -0.77 -4.43
C MET A 291 -5.48 -0.09 -5.64
N SER A 292 -4.45 -0.68 -6.23
CA SER A 292 -3.90 -0.21 -7.50
C SER A 292 -4.09 -1.22 -8.63
N GLY A 293 -4.13 -0.71 -9.85
CA GLY A 293 -4.24 -1.54 -11.04
C GLY A 293 -4.07 -0.75 -12.33
N THR A 294 -4.02 -1.49 -13.42
CA THR A 294 -3.94 -0.94 -14.77
C THR A 294 -5.31 -0.54 -15.31
N PRO A 295 -5.38 0.28 -16.37
CA PRO A 295 -6.64 0.57 -17.04
C PRO A 295 -7.38 -0.69 -17.50
N GLN A 296 -6.68 -1.71 -18.00
CA GLN A 296 -7.31 -2.97 -18.41
C GLN A 296 -7.96 -3.67 -17.23
N PHE A 297 -7.28 -3.78 -16.08
CA PHE A 297 -7.86 -4.37 -14.88
C PHE A 297 -9.19 -3.71 -14.48
N ILE A 298 -9.33 -2.41 -14.67
CA ILE A 298 -10.54 -1.68 -14.25
C ILE A 298 -11.57 -1.67 -15.38
N TYR A 299 -11.21 -1.22 -16.58
CA TYR A 299 -12.14 -0.80 -17.63
C TYR A 299 -12.43 -1.86 -18.70
N ASP A 300 -11.66 -2.95 -18.79
CA ASP A 300 -11.95 -4.02 -19.74
C ASP A 300 -13.32 -4.65 -19.45
N GLU A 301 -14.22 -4.60 -20.44
CA GLU A 301 -15.60 -5.08 -20.31
C GLU A 301 -15.70 -6.62 -20.39
N ARG A 302 -14.63 -7.32 -20.80
CA ARG A 302 -14.61 -8.79 -20.92
C ARG A 302 -14.04 -9.44 -19.66
N ARG A 303 -12.98 -8.89 -19.11
CA ARG A 303 -12.22 -9.51 -18.01
C ARG A 303 -11.95 -8.59 -16.81
N GLY A 304 -11.96 -7.27 -17.01
CA GLY A 304 -11.72 -6.27 -15.96
C GLY A 304 -12.88 -6.17 -14.97
N LEU A 305 -12.76 -5.26 -14.02
CA LEU A 305 -13.82 -4.98 -13.03
C LEU A 305 -15.13 -4.56 -13.72
N PHE A 306 -15.05 -3.94 -14.91
CA PHE A 306 -16.22 -3.57 -15.70
C PHE A 306 -16.97 -4.76 -16.33
N SER A 307 -16.35 -5.95 -16.38
CA SER A 307 -17.06 -7.19 -16.74
C SER A 307 -18.10 -7.61 -15.69
N TYR A 308 -17.97 -7.09 -14.46
CA TYR A 308 -18.89 -7.32 -13.35
C TYR A 308 -19.82 -6.09 -13.21
N GLU A 309 -21.06 -6.19 -13.66
CA GLU A 309 -21.98 -5.07 -13.84
C GLU A 309 -22.18 -4.21 -12.57
N ALA A 310 -22.21 -4.87 -11.41
CA ALA A 310 -22.34 -4.18 -10.12
C ALA A 310 -21.13 -3.27 -9.81
N LEU A 311 -19.91 -3.65 -10.19
CA LEU A 311 -18.73 -2.79 -10.07
C LEU A 311 -18.69 -1.74 -11.18
N ARG A 312 -19.04 -2.11 -12.42
CA ARG A 312 -19.11 -1.17 -13.54
C ARG A 312 -19.97 0.05 -13.20
N SER A 313 -21.15 -0.16 -12.63
CA SER A 313 -22.06 0.93 -12.26
C SER A 313 -21.54 1.84 -11.16
N ARG A 314 -20.66 1.33 -10.26
CA ARG A 314 -20.09 2.06 -9.13
C ARG A 314 -18.78 2.77 -9.44
N LEU A 315 -18.03 2.23 -10.38
CA LEU A 315 -16.70 2.71 -10.75
C LEU A 315 -16.73 3.54 -12.05
N ALA A 316 -17.91 3.70 -12.67
CA ALA A 316 -18.05 4.50 -13.87
C ALA A 316 -17.62 5.95 -13.62
N ASP A 317 -16.95 6.52 -14.61
CA ASP A 317 -16.50 7.91 -14.56
C ASP A 317 -17.66 8.88 -14.40
N ASN A 318 -17.40 9.99 -13.74
CA ASN A 318 -18.34 11.12 -13.69
C ASN A 318 -18.58 11.66 -15.12
N ARG A 319 -19.84 11.70 -15.55
CA ARG A 319 -20.23 12.14 -16.89
C ARG A 319 -19.86 13.60 -17.19
N PHE A 320 -19.55 14.38 -16.17
CA PHE A 320 -19.10 15.76 -16.29
C PHE A 320 -17.56 15.90 -16.28
N ALA A 321 -16.83 14.82 -16.01
CA ALA A 321 -15.36 14.79 -16.11
C ALA A 321 -14.99 14.73 -17.61
N ILE A 322 -14.94 15.88 -18.26
CA ILE A 322 -14.45 16.08 -19.61
C ILE A 322 -12.98 16.47 -19.57
N GLN A 323 -12.31 16.43 -20.75
CA GLN A 323 -10.89 16.73 -20.89
C GLN A 323 -10.49 18.03 -20.17
N GLY A 324 -9.60 17.94 -19.18
CA GLY A 324 -9.13 19.08 -18.37
C GLY A 324 -9.81 19.23 -17.00
N PHE A 325 -10.89 18.48 -16.71
CA PHE A 325 -11.51 18.47 -15.39
C PHE A 325 -11.30 17.13 -14.71
N VAL A 326 -10.77 17.15 -13.48
CA VAL A 326 -10.52 15.96 -12.69
C VAL A 326 -11.49 15.93 -11.51
N ASP A 327 -12.18 14.80 -11.33
CA ASP A 327 -13.03 14.55 -10.17
C ASP A 327 -12.29 13.65 -9.17
N PHE A 328 -11.68 14.24 -8.17
CA PHE A 328 -11.00 13.51 -7.09
C PHE A 328 -11.96 12.92 -6.05
N THR A 329 -13.28 13.10 -6.18
CA THR A 329 -14.27 12.41 -5.32
C THR A 329 -14.63 11.03 -5.87
N SER A 330 -14.31 10.76 -7.14
CA SER A 330 -14.50 9.45 -7.78
C SER A 330 -13.75 8.33 -7.04
N PRO A 331 -14.34 7.13 -6.91
CA PRO A 331 -13.65 5.96 -6.37
C PRO A 331 -12.37 5.57 -7.14
N VAL A 332 -12.27 5.97 -8.40
CA VAL A 332 -11.12 5.69 -9.25
C VAL A 332 -10.31 6.97 -9.46
N ILE A 333 -9.10 7.01 -8.92
CA ILE A 333 -8.13 8.07 -9.17
C ILE A 333 -7.25 7.63 -10.35
N LYS A 334 -7.36 8.34 -11.47
CA LYS A 334 -6.55 8.09 -12.66
C LYS A 334 -5.23 8.84 -12.57
N LEU A 335 -4.12 8.12 -12.66
CA LEU A 335 -2.81 8.73 -12.76
C LEU A 335 -2.49 9.04 -14.22
N ASN A 336 -2.61 10.31 -14.56
CA ASN A 336 -2.13 10.81 -15.84
C ASN A 336 -0.60 10.75 -15.90
N GLN A 337 -0.04 10.82 -17.09
CA GLN A 337 1.40 11.00 -17.24
C GLN A 337 1.85 12.32 -16.62
N LEU A 338 3.09 12.35 -16.14
CA LEU A 338 3.70 13.61 -15.72
C LEU A 338 3.87 14.52 -16.95
N SER A 339 3.62 15.81 -16.79
CA SER A 339 3.89 16.79 -17.83
C SER A 339 5.40 16.96 -18.05
N SER A 340 5.79 17.54 -19.18
CA SER A 340 7.20 17.82 -19.45
C SER A 340 7.82 18.71 -18.37
N GLU A 341 7.05 19.65 -17.82
CA GLU A 341 7.48 20.53 -16.73
C GLU A 341 7.67 19.76 -15.43
N GLU A 342 6.78 18.81 -15.13
CA GLU A 342 6.90 17.96 -13.95
C GLU A 342 8.10 17.01 -14.07
N ILE A 343 8.33 16.45 -15.25
CA ILE A 343 9.52 15.62 -15.50
C ILE A 343 10.80 16.47 -15.37
N TYR A 344 10.81 17.68 -15.94
CA TYR A 344 11.95 18.59 -15.78
C TYR A 344 12.24 18.87 -14.30
N LEU A 345 11.22 19.18 -13.51
CA LEU A 345 11.37 19.37 -12.05
C LEU A 345 11.88 18.12 -11.33
N LEU A 346 11.48 16.94 -11.80
CA LEU A 346 12.01 15.67 -11.29
C LEU A 346 13.51 15.55 -11.55
N LEU A 347 13.97 15.88 -12.78
CA LEU A 347 15.39 15.87 -13.13
C LEU A 347 16.21 16.83 -12.27
N GLU A 348 15.72 18.06 -12.04
CA GLU A 348 16.37 19.01 -11.12
C GLU A 348 16.53 18.43 -9.71
N ARG A 349 15.47 17.83 -9.15
CA ARG A 349 15.54 17.21 -7.83
C ARG A 349 16.49 16.02 -7.77
N LEU A 350 16.60 15.24 -8.86
CA LEU A 350 17.56 14.15 -8.96
C LEU A 350 19.00 14.66 -8.99
N CYS A 351 19.27 15.78 -9.69
CA CYS A 351 20.59 16.46 -9.66
C CYS A 351 20.95 16.90 -8.24
N GLU A 352 20.03 17.59 -7.56
CA GLU A 352 20.24 18.04 -6.17
C GLU A 352 20.46 16.87 -5.21
N LEU A 353 19.67 15.80 -5.33
CA LEU A 353 19.80 14.60 -4.53
C LEU A 353 21.17 13.94 -4.75
N HIS A 354 21.55 13.73 -6.01
CA HIS A 354 22.77 13.03 -6.38
C HIS A 354 24.04 13.82 -5.98
N SER A 355 24.06 15.12 -6.28
CA SER A 355 25.19 15.99 -5.92
C SER A 355 25.33 16.14 -4.39
N SER A 356 24.23 16.24 -3.66
CA SER A 356 24.22 16.27 -2.20
C SER A 356 24.74 14.96 -1.59
N HIS A 357 24.34 13.81 -2.14
CA HIS A 357 24.76 12.50 -1.65
C HIS A 357 26.26 12.24 -1.81
N TYR A 358 26.79 12.55 -3.00
CA TYR A 358 28.20 12.33 -3.35
C TYR A 358 29.10 13.53 -3.07
N SER A 359 28.55 14.64 -2.53
CA SER A 359 29.27 15.85 -2.11
C SER A 359 30.08 16.50 -3.26
N TYR A 360 29.49 16.67 -4.43
CA TYR A 360 30.06 17.38 -5.55
C TYR A 360 29.15 18.54 -6.01
N GLU A 361 29.71 19.48 -6.76
CA GLU A 361 28.93 20.56 -7.35
C GLU A 361 28.30 20.10 -8.68
N ASN A 362 26.96 20.20 -8.76
CA ASN A 362 26.25 19.83 -9.99
C ASN A 362 26.61 20.79 -11.11
N THR A 363 27.06 20.27 -12.26
CA THR A 363 27.45 21.01 -13.45
C THR A 363 26.37 21.06 -14.52
N LEU A 364 25.31 20.26 -14.39
CA LEU A 364 24.19 20.22 -15.33
C LEU A 364 23.26 21.41 -15.09
N GLY A 365 23.11 22.25 -16.08
CA GLY A 365 22.21 23.40 -16.09
C GLY A 365 20.89 23.11 -16.82
N LYS A 366 20.15 24.18 -17.08
CA LYS A 366 18.85 24.11 -17.74
C LYS A 366 18.94 23.53 -19.17
N ASP A 367 20.01 23.85 -19.90
CA ASP A 367 20.16 23.45 -21.30
C ASP A 367 20.41 21.94 -21.41
N GLU A 368 21.25 21.38 -20.54
CA GLU A 368 21.51 19.93 -20.49
C GLU A 368 20.26 19.13 -20.06
N LEU A 369 19.51 19.60 -19.05
CA LEU A 369 18.27 18.96 -18.61
C LEU A 369 17.21 18.97 -19.71
N THR A 370 17.08 20.11 -20.41
CA THR A 370 16.15 20.24 -21.54
C THR A 370 16.59 19.36 -22.72
N THR A 371 17.88 19.27 -23.01
CA THR A 371 18.43 18.40 -24.05
C THR A 371 18.19 16.92 -23.73
N PHE A 372 18.43 16.51 -22.49
CA PHE A 372 18.10 15.14 -22.04
C PHE A 372 16.61 14.84 -22.25
N LEU A 373 15.72 15.70 -21.75
CA LEU A 373 14.29 15.54 -21.87
C LEU A 373 13.83 15.42 -23.33
N ASN A 374 14.30 16.36 -24.20
CA ASN A 374 13.97 16.32 -25.61
C ASN A 374 14.52 15.08 -26.32
N THR A 375 15.70 14.61 -25.92
CA THR A 375 16.30 13.39 -26.48
C THR A 375 15.47 12.17 -26.13
N VAL A 376 15.01 12.08 -24.90
CA VAL A 376 14.16 10.97 -24.44
C VAL A 376 12.79 11.03 -25.12
N LEU A 377 12.14 12.19 -25.15
CA LEU A 377 10.83 12.39 -25.80
C LEU A 377 10.91 12.18 -27.33
N GLY A 378 11.98 12.67 -27.99
CA GLY A 378 12.14 12.56 -29.44
C GLY A 378 12.42 11.13 -29.95
N ARG A 379 12.96 10.24 -29.09
CA ARG A 379 13.32 8.86 -29.47
C ARG A 379 12.18 7.87 -29.31
N LEU A 380 11.20 8.18 -28.46
CA LEU A 380 10.10 7.26 -28.14
C LEU A 380 9.01 7.22 -29.22
N GLY A 381 9.03 8.07 -30.23
CA GLY A 381 7.91 8.17 -31.19
C GLY A 381 6.61 8.60 -30.50
N ALA A 382 5.64 9.05 -31.28
CA ALA A 382 4.38 9.60 -30.75
C ALA A 382 3.51 8.61 -29.93
N ASP A 383 3.78 7.31 -30.01
CA ASP A 383 2.96 6.23 -29.45
C ASP A 383 3.59 5.52 -28.24
N GLN A 384 4.83 5.83 -27.84
CA GLN A 384 5.48 5.22 -26.68
C GLN A 384 5.46 6.14 -25.47
N LEU A 385 4.82 5.67 -24.43
CA LEU A 385 4.58 6.39 -23.17
C LEU A 385 5.86 6.42 -22.33
N LEU A 386 6.44 7.59 -22.15
CA LEU A 386 7.57 7.80 -21.25
C LEU A 386 7.14 7.64 -19.80
N THR A 387 7.68 6.64 -19.11
CA THR A 387 7.34 6.43 -17.70
C THR A 387 8.32 7.15 -16.77
N PRO A 388 7.84 7.73 -15.63
CA PRO A 388 8.72 8.33 -14.62
C PRO A 388 9.81 7.37 -14.12
N ARG A 389 9.52 6.06 -14.09
CA ARG A 389 10.47 5.01 -13.68
C ARG A 389 11.68 4.95 -14.62
N GLU A 390 11.43 4.93 -15.92
CA GLU A 390 12.49 4.84 -16.94
C GLU A 390 13.33 6.11 -16.99
N VAL A 391 12.67 7.27 -17.03
CA VAL A 391 13.35 8.58 -16.99
C VAL A 391 14.27 8.67 -15.78
N THR A 392 13.78 8.33 -14.61
CA THR A 392 14.55 8.40 -13.36
C THR A 392 15.75 7.46 -13.37
N ARG A 393 15.57 6.22 -13.83
CA ARG A 393 16.64 5.22 -13.91
C ARG A 393 17.73 5.66 -14.88
N ASP A 394 17.33 6.08 -16.08
CA ASP A 394 18.26 6.47 -17.12
C ASP A 394 19.03 7.75 -16.76
N PHE A 395 18.34 8.71 -16.16
CA PHE A 395 18.98 9.94 -15.73
C PHE A 395 19.94 9.74 -14.56
N LEU A 396 19.60 8.91 -13.57
CA LEU A 396 20.53 8.54 -12.51
C LEU A 396 21.73 7.76 -13.05
N GLY A 397 21.52 6.91 -14.05
CA GLY A 397 22.60 6.23 -14.77
C GLY A 397 23.58 7.24 -15.40
N LEU A 398 23.05 8.28 -16.08
CA LEU A 398 23.82 9.37 -16.63
C LEU A 398 24.65 10.10 -15.55
N LEU A 399 24.00 10.51 -14.45
CA LEU A 399 24.66 11.20 -13.33
C LEU A 399 25.78 10.35 -12.70
N ASN A 400 25.54 9.04 -12.54
CA ASN A 400 26.55 8.11 -12.04
C ASN A 400 27.77 8.05 -12.97
N ILE A 401 27.58 7.97 -14.29
CA ILE A 401 28.68 7.92 -15.26
C ILE A 401 29.48 9.21 -15.22
N LEU A 402 28.83 10.37 -15.26
CA LEU A 402 29.47 11.67 -15.17
C LEU A 402 30.29 11.82 -13.89
N HIS A 403 29.75 11.40 -12.75
CA HIS A 403 30.43 11.49 -11.46
C HIS A 403 31.64 10.56 -11.37
N GLN A 404 31.55 9.34 -11.90
CA GLN A 404 32.60 8.32 -11.80
C GLN A 404 33.72 8.47 -12.84
N ASN A 405 33.50 9.25 -13.89
CA ASN A 405 34.45 9.43 -15.00
C ASN A 405 34.81 10.90 -15.19
N PRO A 406 35.73 11.46 -14.39
CA PRO A 406 36.19 12.84 -14.56
C PRO A 406 36.78 13.07 -15.97
N GLY A 407 36.25 14.05 -16.67
CA GLY A 407 36.64 14.36 -18.06
C GLY A 407 35.61 13.91 -19.11
N THR A 408 34.62 13.10 -18.74
CA THR A 408 33.46 12.83 -19.60
C THR A 408 32.46 13.98 -19.49
N THR A 409 31.97 14.45 -20.66
CA THR A 409 30.98 15.51 -20.72
C THR A 409 29.58 14.98 -21.02
N PHE A 410 28.57 15.75 -20.65
CA PHE A 410 27.17 15.45 -20.98
C PHE A 410 26.98 15.23 -22.50
N ASP A 411 27.57 16.12 -23.33
CA ASP A 411 27.46 16.06 -24.79
C ASP A 411 28.02 14.75 -25.36
N THR A 412 29.15 14.27 -24.83
CA THR A 412 29.74 12.99 -25.25
C THR A 412 28.78 11.81 -25.00
N LEU A 413 28.10 11.81 -23.87
CA LEU A 413 27.19 10.71 -23.52
C LEU A 413 25.89 10.76 -24.33
N ILE A 414 25.36 11.95 -24.60
CA ILE A 414 24.07 12.09 -25.28
C ILE A 414 24.21 11.97 -26.81
N ASN A 415 25.26 12.58 -27.40
CA ASN A 415 25.37 12.72 -28.86
C ASN A 415 26.31 11.69 -29.47
N GLU A 416 27.47 11.41 -28.88
CA GLU A 416 28.54 10.62 -29.52
C GLU A 416 28.40 9.11 -29.30
N GLN A 417 27.94 8.69 -28.15
CA GLN A 417 27.80 7.23 -27.83
C GLN A 417 26.41 6.70 -28.13
N GLY A 418 25.50 7.53 -28.63
CA GLY A 418 24.15 7.12 -29.01
C GLY A 418 23.39 6.51 -27.83
N PHE A 419 23.00 7.33 -26.86
CA PHE A 419 22.11 6.92 -25.78
C PHE A 419 20.93 6.14 -26.35
N LYS A 420 20.94 4.82 -26.15
CA LYS A 420 19.84 3.93 -26.56
C LYS A 420 18.80 3.93 -25.45
N VAL A 421 17.73 4.69 -25.62
CA VAL A 421 16.52 4.49 -24.80
C VAL A 421 16.05 3.05 -25.04
N GLN A 422 16.07 2.22 -24.02
CA GLN A 422 15.40 0.94 -24.11
C GLN A 422 13.91 1.25 -24.28
N SER A 423 13.27 0.67 -25.30
CA SER A 423 11.81 0.71 -25.40
C SER A 423 11.23 0.21 -24.08
N ALA A 424 10.16 0.86 -23.60
CA ALA A 424 9.41 0.39 -22.45
C ALA A 424 9.24 -1.12 -22.53
N GLU A 425 9.54 -1.81 -21.44
CA GLU A 425 9.18 -3.23 -21.36
C GLU A 425 7.72 -3.33 -21.79
N LYS A 426 7.44 -4.10 -22.84
CA LYS A 426 6.07 -4.31 -23.31
C LYS A 426 5.24 -4.67 -22.08
N ASP A 427 4.12 -4.01 -21.93
CA ASP A 427 3.20 -4.28 -20.82
C ASP A 427 3.01 -5.79 -20.77
N PRO A 428 3.27 -6.46 -19.63
CA PRO A 428 3.06 -7.91 -19.53
C PRO A 428 1.66 -8.35 -19.98
N GLU A 429 0.69 -7.43 -19.94
CA GLU A 429 -0.66 -7.66 -20.44
C GLU A 429 -0.76 -7.74 -21.97
N GLN A 430 0.09 -6.99 -22.71
CA GLN A 430 0.12 -7.05 -24.18
C GLN A 430 0.78 -8.34 -24.71
N ILE A 431 1.67 -8.95 -23.91
CA ILE A 431 2.31 -10.21 -24.30
C ILE A 431 1.31 -11.38 -24.22
N ASP A 432 0.41 -11.36 -23.23
CA ASP A 432 -0.62 -12.39 -23.08
C ASP A 432 -1.70 -12.30 -24.18
N GLU A 433 -2.02 -11.10 -24.71
CA GLU A 433 -2.95 -10.95 -25.84
C GLU A 433 -2.40 -11.49 -27.17
N GLU A 434 -1.09 -11.35 -27.41
CA GLU A 434 -0.46 -11.93 -28.61
C GLU A 434 -0.39 -13.46 -28.53
N THR A 435 -0.26 -14.05 -27.34
CA THR A 435 -0.25 -15.51 -27.14
C THR A 435 -1.66 -16.11 -27.16
N ASP A 436 -2.66 -15.47 -26.58
CA ASP A 436 -4.05 -15.96 -26.63
C ASP A 436 -4.62 -15.94 -28.06
N ASN A 437 -4.23 -14.98 -28.90
CA ASN A 437 -4.61 -14.98 -30.32
C ASN A 437 -3.95 -16.09 -31.15
N LEU A 438 -2.74 -16.53 -30.78
CA LEU A 438 -2.04 -17.64 -31.45
C LEU A 438 -2.67 -19.01 -31.13
N PHE A 439 -3.35 -19.17 -30.01
CA PHE A 439 -4.04 -20.40 -29.61
C PHE A 439 -5.53 -20.45 -30.05
N ALA A 440 -6.12 -19.28 -30.36
CA ALA A 440 -7.51 -19.22 -30.84
C ALA A 440 -7.70 -19.74 -32.29
N GLU A 441 -6.63 -19.94 -33.04
CA GLU A 441 -6.66 -20.50 -34.41
C GLU A 441 -6.58 -22.03 -34.47
N PHE A 442 -6.55 -22.75 -33.34
CA PHE A 442 -6.38 -24.23 -33.31
C PHE A 442 -7.55 -25.00 -32.69
N ASP A 443 -8.75 -24.43 -32.56
CA ASP A 443 -9.97 -25.18 -32.26
C ASP A 443 -10.75 -25.50 -33.56
N ILE A 444 -10.44 -26.63 -34.16
CA ILE A 444 -11.30 -27.35 -35.14
C ILE A 444 -11.70 -28.67 -34.52
#